data_9c842ade2d0441648d158c1b6565a244
#
_entry.id   9c842ade2d0441648d158c1b6565a244
#
_cell.length_a   1.000
_cell.length_b   1.000
_cell.length_c   1.000
_cell.angle_alpha   90.00
_cell.angle_beta   90.00
_cell.angle_gamma   90.00
#
_symmetry.space_group_name_H-M   'P 1'
#
loop_
_entity.id
_entity.type
_entity.pdbx_description
1 polymer ?
#
loop_
_entity_poly.entity_id
_entity_poly.type
_entity_poly.pdbx_seq_one_letter_code
_entity_poly.pdbx_strand_id
1 'polypeptide(L)'
;MFELEYELSKKDYIEYDLFSLMSSSTMKKLLFIQRYIISLIFLVAPFVGRNISTISFEIWIVVFIIIYLVWVILYPKFFEAMLKIRLERLINRGKQEYLFGNHKILIRPEGVFENNKTGIYESHWTAIKKIVETKEKIYIYREAIGVIIIPKRFFFSLNYKEEFIKLVEKYSELERISIEY
;
A
#
# COMPACT_ATOMS: atom_id res chain seq x y z
N MET A 1 6.01 24.57 -16.84
CA MET A 1 5.52 24.74 -15.47
C MET A 1 4.16 24.05 -15.42
N PHE A 2 3.96 23.11 -14.50
CA PHE A 2 2.72 22.35 -14.32
C PHE A 2 2.23 22.55 -12.88
N GLU A 3 0.95 22.81 -12.72
CA GLU A 3 0.34 23.04 -11.41
C GLU A 3 -0.85 22.10 -11.23
N LEU A 4 -0.93 21.46 -10.06
CA LEU A 4 -2.03 20.58 -9.67
C LEU A 4 -2.45 20.88 -8.24
N GLU A 5 -3.72 21.22 -8.05
CA GLU A 5 -4.35 21.33 -6.75
C GLU A 5 -5.28 20.14 -6.51
N TYR A 6 -5.18 19.54 -5.32
CA TYR A 6 -6.02 18.40 -4.95
C TYR A 6 -6.22 18.34 -3.45
N GLU A 7 -7.26 17.62 -3.05
CA GLU A 7 -7.53 17.31 -1.65
C GLU A 7 -7.13 15.87 -1.34
N LEU A 8 -6.21 15.70 -0.39
CA LEU A 8 -5.82 14.41 0.12
C LEU A 8 -6.75 14.02 1.27
N SER A 9 -7.53 12.96 1.06
CA SER A 9 -8.42 12.44 2.09
C SER A 9 -7.67 11.48 3.02
N LYS A 10 -8.23 11.27 4.22
CA LYS A 10 -7.75 10.24 5.14
C LYS A 10 -7.71 8.86 4.50
N LYS A 11 -8.71 8.53 3.66
CA LYS A 11 -8.76 7.27 2.93
C LYS A 11 -7.57 7.11 2.01
N ASP A 12 -7.17 8.16 1.27
CA ASP A 12 -6.02 8.13 0.36
C ASP A 12 -4.72 7.81 1.09
N TYR A 13 -4.56 8.38 2.30
CA TYR A 13 -3.38 8.15 3.12
C TYR A 13 -3.33 6.71 3.66
N ILE A 14 -4.45 6.19 4.17
CA ILE A 14 -4.56 4.79 4.62
C ILE A 14 -4.24 3.81 3.50
N GLU A 15 -4.75 4.07 2.30
CA GLU A 15 -4.49 3.24 1.12
C GLU A 15 -3.02 3.29 0.70
N TYR A 16 -2.37 4.44 0.82
CA TYR A 16 -0.92 4.56 0.61
C TYR A 16 -0.15 3.75 1.65
N ASP A 17 -0.46 3.90 2.95
CA ASP A 17 0.22 3.16 4.02
C ASP A 17 0.05 1.66 3.83
N LEU A 18 -1.17 1.22 3.50
CA LEU A 18 -1.46 -0.19 3.23
C LEU A 18 -0.65 -0.70 2.02
N PHE A 19 -0.64 0.04 0.91
CA PHE A 19 0.16 -0.27 -0.27
C PHE A 19 1.66 -0.36 0.06
N SER A 20 2.18 0.62 0.81
CA SER A 20 3.59 0.67 1.23
C SER A 20 3.96 -0.54 2.09
N LEU A 21 3.14 -0.87 3.08
CA LEU A 21 3.33 -2.04 3.95
C LEU A 21 3.28 -3.34 3.14
N MET A 22 2.25 -3.55 2.32
CA MET A 22 2.07 -4.77 1.53
C MET A 22 3.15 -4.94 0.45
N SER A 23 3.74 -3.84 -0.02
CA SER A 23 4.84 -3.86 -0.99
C SER A 23 6.19 -4.22 -0.35
N SER A 24 6.33 -4.09 0.98
CA SER A 24 7.60 -4.34 1.67
C SER A 24 7.98 -5.82 1.66
N SER A 25 9.27 -6.11 1.50
CA SER A 25 9.81 -7.48 1.50
C SER A 25 9.57 -8.19 2.83
N THR A 26 9.65 -7.46 3.94
CA THR A 26 9.41 -8.00 5.29
C THR A 26 7.97 -8.45 5.45
N MET A 27 7.01 -7.62 4.98
CA MET A 27 5.60 -7.95 5.08
C MET A 27 5.21 -9.12 4.17
N LYS A 28 5.79 -9.18 2.97
CA LYS A 28 5.60 -10.33 2.06
C LYS A 28 6.12 -11.64 2.67
N LYS A 29 7.30 -11.60 3.32
CA LYS A 29 7.85 -12.76 4.05
C LYS A 29 6.95 -13.16 5.22
N LEU A 30 6.47 -12.20 6.02
CA LEU A 30 5.58 -12.46 7.13
C LEU A 30 4.27 -13.12 6.67
N LEU A 31 3.67 -12.58 5.61
CA LEU A 31 2.48 -13.17 4.97
C LEU A 31 2.74 -14.61 4.50
N PHE A 32 3.87 -14.86 3.85
CA PHE A 32 4.23 -16.19 3.39
C PHE A 32 4.35 -17.17 4.57
N ILE A 33 5.07 -16.79 5.63
CA ILE A 33 5.25 -17.63 6.81
C ILE A 33 3.90 -17.93 7.47
N GLN A 34 3.08 -16.93 7.70
CA GLN A 34 1.78 -17.12 8.36
C GLN A 34 0.80 -17.91 7.49
N ARG A 35 0.80 -17.65 6.19
CA ARG A 35 -0.08 -18.30 5.23
C ARG A 35 0.23 -19.78 5.04
N TYR A 36 1.51 -20.14 4.95
CA TYR A 36 1.94 -21.49 4.57
C TYR A 36 2.61 -22.25 5.71
N ILE A 37 3.55 -21.65 6.44
CA ILE A 37 4.36 -22.35 7.44
C ILE A 37 3.57 -22.55 8.74
N ILE A 38 3.01 -21.47 9.29
CA ILE A 38 2.25 -21.58 10.55
C ILE A 38 0.99 -22.45 10.35
N SER A 39 0.33 -22.32 9.20
CA SER A 39 -0.87 -23.08 8.90
C SER A 39 -0.65 -24.59 8.73
N LEU A 40 0.60 -25.05 8.56
CA LEU A 40 0.92 -26.49 8.58
C LEU A 40 0.47 -27.18 9.88
N ILE A 41 0.28 -26.41 10.96
CA ILE A 41 -0.27 -26.94 12.21
C ILE A 41 -1.63 -27.62 12.00
N PHE A 42 -2.44 -27.14 11.05
CA PHE A 42 -3.70 -27.79 10.70
C PHE A 42 -3.53 -29.19 10.13
N LEU A 43 -2.43 -29.44 9.41
CA LEU A 43 -2.14 -30.77 8.85
C LEU A 43 -1.56 -31.72 9.90
N VAL A 44 -0.95 -31.19 10.95
CA VAL A 44 -0.40 -31.98 12.07
C VAL A 44 -1.47 -32.31 13.11
N ALA A 45 -2.45 -31.43 13.30
CA ALA A 45 -3.49 -31.55 14.32
C ALA A 45 -4.25 -32.92 14.31
N PRO A 46 -4.60 -33.53 13.16
CA PRO A 46 -5.25 -34.84 13.13
C PRO A 46 -4.43 -35.95 13.77
N PHE A 47 -3.11 -35.90 13.63
CA PHE A 47 -2.21 -36.91 14.17
C PHE A 47 -2.08 -36.81 15.69
N VAL A 48 -2.13 -35.61 16.24
CA VAL A 48 -2.08 -35.37 17.69
C VAL A 48 -3.43 -35.74 18.32
N GLY A 49 -4.54 -35.41 17.66
CA GLY A 49 -5.89 -35.65 18.15
C GLY A 49 -6.45 -37.08 17.91
N ARG A 50 -5.68 -37.97 17.32
CA ARG A 50 -6.14 -39.30 16.87
C ARG A 50 -6.84 -40.12 17.95
N ASN A 51 -6.38 -40.05 19.19
CA ASN A 51 -6.89 -40.85 20.31
C ASN A 51 -8.00 -40.14 21.10
N ILE A 52 -8.37 -38.92 20.75
CA ILE A 52 -9.31 -38.07 21.49
C ILE A 52 -10.72 -38.16 20.89
N SER A 53 -10.83 -38.51 19.61
CA SER A 53 -12.09 -38.44 18.87
C SER A 53 -12.65 -39.83 18.53
N THR A 54 -13.97 -39.94 18.54
CA THR A 54 -14.75 -41.11 18.06
C THR A 54 -14.90 -41.13 16.53
N ILE A 55 -14.49 -40.06 15.85
CA ILE A 55 -14.58 -39.93 14.38
C ILE A 55 -13.40 -40.69 13.75
N SER A 56 -13.65 -41.35 12.61
CA SER A 56 -12.61 -42.04 11.90
C SER A 56 -11.46 -41.11 11.50
N PHE A 57 -10.21 -41.62 11.60
CA PHE A 57 -9.01 -40.84 11.33
C PHE A 57 -8.99 -40.23 9.91
N GLU A 58 -9.53 -40.97 8.94
CA GLU A 58 -9.60 -40.58 7.53
C GLU A 58 -10.48 -39.32 7.37
N ILE A 59 -11.62 -39.27 8.05
CA ILE A 59 -12.51 -38.09 8.03
C ILE A 59 -11.80 -36.88 8.67
N TRP A 60 -11.06 -37.10 9.76
CA TRP A 60 -10.27 -36.04 10.40
C TRP A 60 -9.24 -35.45 9.45
N ILE A 61 -8.49 -36.27 8.76
CA ILE A 61 -7.49 -35.81 7.77
C ILE A 61 -8.19 -34.95 6.70
N VAL A 62 -9.28 -35.42 6.12
CA VAL A 62 -10.00 -34.69 5.06
C VAL A 62 -10.50 -33.33 5.58
N VAL A 63 -11.09 -33.29 6.77
CA VAL A 63 -11.58 -32.05 7.38
C VAL A 63 -10.46 -31.03 7.57
N PHE A 64 -9.32 -31.46 8.12
CA PHE A 64 -8.19 -30.55 8.36
C PHE A 64 -7.47 -30.10 7.09
N ILE A 65 -7.45 -30.93 6.05
CA ILE A 65 -6.99 -30.52 4.72
C ILE A 65 -7.91 -29.38 4.17
N ILE A 66 -9.22 -29.57 4.30
CA ILE A 66 -10.17 -28.52 3.86
C ILE A 66 -9.95 -27.22 4.66
N ILE A 67 -9.78 -27.31 5.97
CA ILE A 67 -9.48 -26.15 6.82
C ILE A 67 -8.20 -25.45 6.37
N TYR A 68 -7.13 -26.22 6.10
CA TYR A 68 -5.87 -25.69 5.60
C TYR A 68 -6.05 -24.95 4.27
N LEU A 69 -6.76 -25.55 3.31
CA LEU A 69 -7.00 -24.93 2.00
C LEU A 69 -7.83 -23.64 2.13
N VAL A 70 -8.88 -23.66 2.93
CA VAL A 70 -9.70 -22.47 3.22
C VAL A 70 -8.84 -21.36 3.83
N TRP A 71 -7.99 -21.71 4.81
CA TRP A 71 -7.06 -20.76 5.41
C TRP A 71 -6.12 -20.14 4.37
N VAL A 72 -5.44 -20.97 3.57
CA VAL A 72 -4.51 -20.51 2.54
C VAL A 72 -5.15 -19.55 1.54
N ILE A 73 -6.43 -19.77 1.21
CA ILE A 73 -7.17 -18.91 0.25
C ILE A 73 -7.63 -17.60 0.91
N LEU A 74 -8.17 -17.65 2.13
CA LEU A 74 -8.81 -16.50 2.77
C LEU A 74 -7.83 -15.62 3.55
N TYR A 75 -6.71 -16.19 4.03
CA TYR A 75 -5.78 -15.50 4.91
C TYR A 75 -5.24 -14.18 4.34
N PRO A 76 -4.83 -14.06 3.07
CA PRO A 76 -4.33 -12.79 2.52
C PRO A 76 -5.34 -11.65 2.63
N LYS A 77 -6.60 -11.92 2.30
CA LYS A 77 -7.69 -10.92 2.39
C LYS A 77 -7.98 -10.54 3.84
N PHE A 78 -8.00 -11.51 4.73
CA PHE A 78 -8.17 -11.28 6.17
C PHE A 78 -7.04 -10.41 6.74
N PHE A 79 -5.80 -10.72 6.38
CA PHE A 79 -4.62 -9.98 6.82
C PHE A 79 -4.65 -8.53 6.35
N GLU A 80 -4.97 -8.29 5.08
CA GLU A 80 -5.13 -6.95 4.51
C GLU A 80 -6.22 -6.16 5.23
N ALA A 81 -7.38 -6.75 5.45
CA ALA A 81 -8.48 -6.13 6.19
C ALA A 81 -8.08 -5.78 7.63
N MET A 82 -7.36 -6.67 8.31
CA MET A 82 -6.85 -6.43 9.66
C MET A 82 -5.85 -5.27 9.69
N LEU A 83 -4.93 -5.21 8.74
CA LEU A 83 -3.98 -4.09 8.62
C LEU A 83 -4.71 -2.77 8.39
N LYS A 84 -5.67 -2.74 7.48
CA LYS A 84 -6.48 -1.55 7.21
C LYS A 84 -7.16 -1.03 8.48
N ILE A 85 -7.83 -1.91 9.23
CA ILE A 85 -8.47 -1.55 10.50
C ILE A 85 -7.44 -1.00 11.51
N ARG A 86 -6.24 -1.57 11.57
CA ARG A 86 -5.17 -1.08 12.45
C ARG A 86 -4.71 0.32 12.05
N LEU A 87 -4.46 0.56 10.76
CA LEU A 87 -4.08 1.86 10.23
C LEU A 87 -5.16 2.92 10.50
N GLU A 88 -6.42 2.59 10.26
CA GLU A 88 -7.55 3.46 10.58
C GLU A 88 -7.59 3.85 12.06
N ARG A 89 -7.37 2.90 12.96
CA ARG A 89 -7.32 3.16 14.41
C ARG A 89 -6.13 4.02 14.81
N LEU A 90 -4.95 3.80 14.23
CA LEU A 90 -3.75 4.60 14.50
C LEU A 90 -3.95 6.05 14.07
N ILE A 91 -4.45 6.27 12.88
CA ILE A 91 -4.72 7.61 12.34
C ILE A 91 -5.82 8.31 13.15
N ASN A 92 -6.87 7.57 13.59
CA ASN A 92 -7.95 8.13 14.41
C ASN A 92 -7.49 8.54 15.82
N ARG A 93 -6.49 7.88 16.37
CA ARG A 93 -5.93 8.20 17.70
C ARG A 93 -4.85 9.27 17.66
N GLY A 94 -4.14 9.37 16.53
CA GLY A 94 -3.10 10.36 16.33
C GLY A 94 -3.68 11.70 15.90
N LYS A 95 -3.11 12.81 16.37
CA LYS A 95 -3.43 14.17 15.88
C LYS A 95 -2.76 14.40 14.51
N GLN A 96 -3.05 13.52 13.54
CA GLN A 96 -2.42 13.54 12.21
C GLN A 96 -3.29 14.28 11.17
N GLU A 97 -4.17 15.17 11.62
CA GLU A 97 -5.03 15.95 10.74
C GLU A 97 -4.26 16.86 9.77
N TYR A 98 -2.99 17.12 10.08
CA TYR A 98 -2.10 17.92 9.23
C TYR A 98 -1.68 17.18 7.94
N LEU A 99 -1.80 15.86 7.89
CA LEU A 99 -1.47 15.06 6.70
C LEU A 99 -2.55 15.10 5.61
N PHE A 100 -3.73 15.61 5.95
CA PHE A 100 -4.90 15.64 5.07
C PHE A 100 -5.30 17.06 4.71
N GLY A 101 -6.04 17.19 3.61
CA GLY A 101 -6.60 18.43 3.14
C GLY A 101 -5.99 18.88 1.83
N ASN A 102 -5.99 20.19 1.61
CA ASN A 102 -5.56 20.76 0.35
C ASN A 102 -4.05 20.68 0.17
N HIS A 103 -3.65 20.13 -0.97
CA HIS A 103 -2.28 20.05 -1.45
C HIS A 103 -2.20 20.76 -2.79
N LYS A 104 -1.12 21.51 -2.98
CA LYS A 104 -0.79 22.16 -4.25
C LYS A 104 0.61 21.73 -4.66
N ILE A 105 0.74 21.14 -5.83
CA ILE A 105 2.00 20.73 -6.40
C ILE A 105 2.33 21.61 -7.60
N LEU A 106 3.57 22.07 -7.64
CA LEU A 106 4.15 22.80 -8.76
C LEU A 106 5.36 22.01 -9.28
N ILE A 107 5.32 21.67 -10.55
CA ILE A 107 6.45 21.03 -11.26
C ILE A 107 7.20 22.11 -12.02
N ARG A 108 8.48 22.30 -11.68
CA ARG A 108 9.38 23.26 -12.30
C ARG A 108 10.69 22.57 -12.74
N PRO A 109 11.49 23.19 -13.60
CA PRO A 109 12.79 22.63 -13.98
C PRO A 109 13.73 22.39 -12.78
N GLU A 110 13.60 23.22 -11.73
CA GLU A 110 14.45 23.16 -10.53
C GLU A 110 14.03 22.03 -9.57
N GLY A 111 12.75 21.64 -9.57
CA GLY A 111 12.25 20.63 -8.66
C GLY A 111 10.72 20.58 -8.53
N VAL A 112 10.29 19.81 -7.56
CA VAL A 112 8.90 19.67 -7.14
C VAL A 112 8.65 20.50 -5.89
N PHE A 113 7.67 21.38 -5.96
CA PHE A 113 7.23 22.21 -4.84
C PHE A 113 5.88 21.70 -4.38
N GLU A 114 5.77 21.37 -3.11
CA GLU A 114 4.54 20.95 -2.47
C GLU A 114 4.14 21.97 -1.41
N ASN A 115 2.95 22.52 -1.52
CA ASN A 115 2.35 23.37 -0.50
C ASN A 115 1.16 22.62 0.11
N ASN A 116 1.18 22.44 1.43
CA ASN A 116 0.11 21.82 2.19
C ASN A 116 -0.06 22.51 3.55
N LYS A 117 -0.93 21.98 4.42
CA LYS A 117 -1.21 22.55 5.75
C LYS A 117 0.01 22.66 6.68
N THR A 118 1.05 21.88 6.44
CA THR A 118 2.25 21.84 7.26
C THR A 118 3.34 22.80 6.79
N GLY A 119 3.22 23.29 5.56
CA GLY A 119 4.17 24.24 5.00
C GLY A 119 4.44 24.05 3.51
N ILE A 120 5.48 24.71 3.05
CA ILE A 120 5.98 24.62 1.68
C ILE A 120 7.25 23.76 1.70
N TYR A 121 7.25 22.71 0.89
CA TYR A 121 8.36 21.77 0.75
C TYR A 121 8.89 21.84 -0.67
N GLU A 122 10.16 22.08 -0.79
CA GLU A 122 10.89 22.01 -2.06
C GLU A 122 11.73 20.76 -2.12
N SER A 123 11.68 20.06 -3.25
CA SER A 123 12.47 18.86 -3.50
C SER A 123 13.14 18.97 -4.87
N HIS A 124 14.46 19.04 -4.88
CA HIS A 124 15.22 18.96 -6.12
C HIS A 124 15.00 17.60 -6.80
N TRP A 125 15.11 17.55 -8.11
CA TRP A 125 14.88 16.31 -8.88
C TRP A 125 15.82 15.17 -8.46
N THR A 126 17.03 15.47 -8.06
CA THR A 126 18.00 14.48 -7.53
C THR A 126 17.55 13.79 -6.24
N ALA A 127 16.65 14.43 -5.48
CA ALA A 127 16.07 13.85 -4.28
C ALA A 127 14.89 12.89 -4.56
N ILE A 128 14.39 12.87 -5.79
CA ILE A 128 13.36 11.91 -6.20
C ILE A 128 14.04 10.56 -6.45
N LYS A 129 13.53 9.51 -5.81
CA LYS A 129 14.12 8.16 -5.88
C LYS A 129 13.31 7.18 -6.70
N LYS A 130 12.00 7.41 -6.78
CA LYS A 130 11.11 6.47 -7.43
C LYS A 130 9.77 7.12 -7.75
N ILE A 131 9.19 6.77 -8.90
CA ILE A 131 7.84 7.14 -9.30
C ILE A 131 7.05 5.83 -9.44
N VAL A 132 5.92 5.73 -8.74
CA VAL A 132 5.05 4.56 -8.81
C VAL A 132 3.66 5.00 -9.21
N GLU A 133 3.14 4.40 -10.26
CA GLU A 133 1.77 4.58 -10.71
C GLU A 133 0.96 3.32 -10.38
N THR A 134 -0.11 3.48 -9.61
CA THR A 134 -1.11 2.44 -9.34
C THR A 134 -2.39 2.72 -10.15
N LYS A 135 -3.39 1.88 -10.02
CA LYS A 135 -4.68 2.09 -10.68
C LYS A 135 -5.30 3.45 -10.34
N GLU A 136 -5.22 3.90 -9.08
CA GLU A 136 -5.92 5.09 -8.61
C GLU A 136 -5.01 6.26 -8.21
N LYS A 137 -3.72 6.03 -8.03
CA LYS A 137 -2.79 7.02 -7.46
C LYS A 137 -1.43 7.02 -8.13
N ILE A 138 -0.74 8.17 -8.01
CA ILE A 138 0.67 8.33 -8.35
C ILE A 138 1.42 8.65 -7.07
N TYR A 139 2.52 7.95 -6.82
CA TYR A 139 3.40 8.15 -5.67
C TYR A 139 4.78 8.61 -6.15
N ILE A 140 5.24 9.76 -5.66
CA ILE A 140 6.59 10.27 -5.91
C ILE A 140 7.38 10.17 -4.62
N TYR A 141 8.33 9.24 -4.57
CA TYR A 141 9.16 8.98 -3.40
C TYR A 141 10.34 9.94 -3.35
N ARG A 142 10.51 10.61 -2.22
CA ARG A 142 11.60 11.55 -1.94
C ARG A 142 12.52 10.99 -0.86
N GLU A 143 13.79 11.31 -0.91
CA GLU A 143 14.78 10.77 0.01
C GLU A 143 14.55 11.16 1.47
N ALA A 144 14.29 12.43 1.76
CA ALA A 144 14.24 12.98 3.11
C ALA A 144 12.83 13.34 3.63
N ILE A 145 11.90 13.62 2.73
CA ILE A 145 10.62 14.26 3.07
C ILE A 145 9.42 13.31 2.90
N GLY A 146 9.69 12.04 2.62
CA GLY A 146 8.63 11.04 2.43
C GLY A 146 8.06 11.01 1.02
N VAL A 147 6.75 10.78 0.88
CA VAL A 147 6.10 10.51 -0.40
C VAL A 147 5.05 11.54 -0.70
N ILE A 148 5.03 12.03 -1.95
CA ILE A 148 3.90 12.80 -2.48
C ILE A 148 2.86 11.80 -2.99
N ILE A 149 1.64 11.90 -2.48
CA ILE A 149 0.51 11.04 -2.84
C ILE A 149 -0.43 11.85 -3.71
N ILE A 150 -0.61 11.46 -4.96
CA ILE A 150 -1.47 12.18 -5.91
C ILE A 150 -2.60 11.26 -6.37
N PRO A 151 -3.85 11.50 -5.94
CA PRO A 151 -4.98 10.74 -6.43
C PRO A 151 -5.30 11.10 -7.88
N LYS A 152 -5.42 10.08 -8.74
CA LYS A 152 -5.64 10.28 -10.18
C LYS A 152 -6.98 10.96 -10.51
N ARG A 153 -7.95 10.90 -9.60
CA ARG A 153 -9.27 11.54 -9.77
C ARG A 153 -9.23 13.07 -9.93
N PHE A 154 -8.11 13.70 -9.57
CA PHE A 154 -7.95 15.14 -9.71
C PHE A 154 -7.33 15.58 -11.04
N PHE A 155 -6.97 14.66 -11.90
CA PHE A 155 -6.57 14.99 -13.27
C PHE A 155 -7.81 15.13 -14.16
N PHE A 156 -7.94 16.27 -14.84
CA PHE A 156 -9.09 16.58 -15.70
C PHE A 156 -9.24 15.61 -16.88
N SER A 157 -8.14 15.05 -17.35
CA SER A 157 -8.12 14.10 -18.47
C SER A 157 -6.91 13.16 -18.39
N LEU A 158 -6.97 12.07 -19.15
CA LEU A 158 -5.83 11.16 -19.30
C LEU A 158 -4.61 11.86 -19.90
N ASN A 159 -4.82 12.74 -20.88
CA ASN A 159 -3.73 13.50 -21.50
C ASN A 159 -3.03 14.42 -20.52
N TYR A 160 -3.79 15.11 -19.65
CA TYR A 160 -3.24 15.97 -18.60
C TYR A 160 -2.44 15.19 -17.56
N LYS A 161 -2.93 13.99 -17.20
CA LYS A 161 -2.18 13.08 -16.32
C LYS A 161 -0.86 12.62 -16.98
N GLU A 162 -0.91 12.22 -18.24
CA GLU A 162 0.28 11.76 -18.96
C GLU A 162 1.30 12.90 -19.17
N GLU A 163 0.85 14.12 -19.40
CA GLU A 163 1.70 15.29 -19.47
C GLU A 163 2.43 15.53 -18.13
N PHE A 164 1.71 15.45 -17.02
CA PHE A 164 2.27 15.54 -15.68
C PHE A 164 3.37 14.48 -15.47
N ILE A 165 3.04 13.21 -15.74
CA ILE A 165 3.99 12.10 -15.54
C ILE A 165 5.23 12.29 -16.43
N LYS A 166 5.07 12.62 -17.70
CA LYS A 166 6.19 12.85 -18.63
C LYS A 166 7.10 13.98 -18.17
N LEU A 167 6.54 15.04 -17.57
CA LEU A 167 7.36 16.12 -17.01
C LEU A 167 8.16 15.63 -15.79
N VAL A 168 7.55 14.86 -14.91
CA VAL A 168 8.22 14.29 -13.73
C VAL A 168 9.33 13.31 -14.17
N GLU A 169 9.04 12.41 -15.12
CA GLU A 169 10.03 11.47 -15.69
C GLU A 169 11.19 12.21 -16.35
N LYS A 170 10.88 13.23 -17.17
CA LYS A 170 11.88 14.02 -17.87
C LYS A 170 12.86 14.73 -16.94
N TYR A 171 12.35 15.36 -15.87
CA TYR A 171 13.20 16.13 -14.98
C TYR A 171 13.91 15.27 -13.92
N SER A 172 13.30 14.17 -13.50
CA SER A 172 13.92 13.25 -12.53
C SER A 172 14.86 12.22 -13.18
N GLU A 173 14.81 12.07 -14.51
CA GLU A 173 15.50 11.02 -15.27
C GLU A 173 15.12 9.60 -14.82
N LEU A 174 13.92 9.44 -14.24
CA LEU A 174 13.39 8.18 -13.73
C LEU A 174 12.16 7.76 -14.53
N GLU A 175 12.09 6.50 -14.91
CA GLU A 175 10.88 5.91 -15.46
C GLU A 175 9.89 5.53 -14.36
N ARG A 176 8.60 5.72 -14.61
CA ARG A 176 7.55 5.27 -13.69
C ARG A 176 7.47 3.74 -13.65
N ILE A 177 7.19 3.21 -12.48
CA ILE A 177 6.88 1.80 -12.27
C ILE A 177 5.37 1.67 -12.15
N SER A 178 4.74 1.04 -13.14
CA SER A 178 3.30 0.78 -13.11
C SER A 178 3.03 -0.51 -12.33
N ILE A 179 2.16 -0.45 -11.34
CA ILE A 179 1.77 -1.59 -10.49
C ILE A 179 0.24 -1.70 -10.51
N GLU A 180 -0.26 -2.85 -10.90
CA GLU A 180 -1.66 -3.20 -10.72
C GLU A 180 -1.92 -3.54 -9.24
N TYR A 181 -2.47 -2.58 -8.52
CA TYR A 181 -2.82 -2.70 -7.09
C TYR A 181 -4.20 -2.10 -6.86
#